data_fff52695df1f88b4e70844da115afc84
#
_entry.id   fff52695df1f88b4e70844da115afc84
#
_cell.length_a   1.000
_cell.length_b   1.000
_cell.length_c   1.000
_cell.angle_alpha   90.00
_cell.angle_beta   90.00
_cell.angle_gamma   90.00
#
_symmetry.space_group_name_H-M   'P 1'
#
loop_
_entity.id
_entity.type
_entity.pdbx_description
1 polymer ?
#
loop_
_entity_poly.entity_id
_entity_poly.type
_entity_poly.pdbx_seq_one_letter_code
_entity_poly.pdbx_strand_id
1 'polypeptide(L)'
;MRKQLIDREAAVDRDGLDLERLASVEITSEDPAHPIERALRGEGGGWRAASPGDQIIRLIFDEPARVRSIGLRFDEPGTPRTQQFVLTWSSDRGRSYREIVRQQYTFSPPGTVCETERYAVDLAGVTELELRLTPDIGGGSAIASLGRLQVA
;
A
#
# COMPACT_ATOMS: atom_id res chain seq x y z
N MET A 1 -21.91 -6.59 -36.10
CA MET A 1 -21.44 -5.89 -34.90
C MET A 1 -20.22 -6.63 -34.32
N ARG A 2 -19.15 -5.95 -34.13
CA ARG A 2 -17.98 -6.50 -33.42
C ARG A 2 -18.14 -6.29 -31.92
N LYS A 3 -17.82 -7.32 -31.14
CA LYS A 3 -17.70 -7.23 -29.68
C LYS A 3 -16.31 -7.63 -29.28
N GLN A 4 -15.79 -6.91 -28.30
CA GLN A 4 -14.54 -7.24 -27.65
C GLN A 4 -14.77 -7.27 -26.15
N LEU A 5 -14.36 -8.36 -25.50
CA LEU A 5 -14.40 -8.46 -24.05
C LEU A 5 -13.20 -7.73 -23.48
N ILE A 6 -13.47 -6.87 -22.52
CA ILE A 6 -12.42 -6.17 -21.80
C ILE A 6 -12.08 -6.99 -20.57
N ASP A 7 -10.82 -7.39 -20.46
CA ASP A 7 -10.30 -8.00 -19.26
C ASP A 7 -10.08 -6.89 -18.21
N ARG A 8 -10.91 -6.90 -17.17
CA ARG A 8 -10.87 -5.87 -16.13
C ARG A 8 -9.56 -5.89 -15.35
N GLU A 9 -8.99 -7.06 -15.11
CA GLU A 9 -7.72 -7.17 -14.41
C GLU A 9 -6.57 -6.60 -15.25
N ALA A 10 -6.51 -6.97 -16.50
CA ALA A 10 -5.51 -6.44 -17.42
C ALA A 10 -5.68 -4.92 -17.63
N ALA A 11 -6.91 -4.42 -17.68
CA ALA A 11 -7.18 -2.99 -17.80
C ALA A 11 -6.73 -2.23 -16.54
N VAL A 12 -6.98 -2.78 -15.34
CA VAL A 12 -6.52 -2.19 -14.08
C VAL A 12 -5.00 -2.16 -14.02
N ASP A 13 -4.33 -3.23 -14.42
CA ASP A 13 -2.87 -3.30 -14.44
C ASP A 13 -2.27 -2.33 -15.46
N ARG A 14 -2.92 -2.11 -16.58
CA ARG A 14 -2.47 -1.14 -17.59
C ARG A 14 -2.60 0.30 -17.11
N ASP A 15 -3.61 0.60 -16.30
CA ASP A 15 -3.86 1.94 -15.77
C ASP A 15 -3.02 2.25 -14.54
N GLY A 16 -2.36 1.24 -13.97
CA GLY A 16 -1.46 1.39 -12.84
C GLY A 16 -0.16 2.08 -13.23
N LEU A 17 0.35 2.93 -12.33
CA LEU A 17 1.65 3.55 -12.48
C LEU A 17 2.75 2.54 -12.22
N ASP A 18 3.81 2.58 -13.02
CA ASP A 18 5.03 1.81 -12.76
C ASP A 18 5.85 2.50 -11.66
N LEU A 19 5.53 2.17 -10.41
CA LEU A 19 6.09 2.83 -9.25
C LEU A 19 7.60 2.64 -9.13
N GLU A 20 8.11 1.48 -9.54
CA GLU A 20 9.56 1.22 -9.49
C GLU A 20 10.35 2.14 -10.40
N ARG A 21 9.74 2.55 -11.53
CA ARG A 21 10.36 3.47 -12.47
C ARG A 21 10.09 4.93 -12.13
N LEU A 22 8.91 5.25 -11.60
CA LEU A 22 8.45 6.63 -11.43
C LEU A 22 8.72 7.20 -10.06
N ALA A 23 9.11 6.37 -9.08
CA ALA A 23 9.29 6.81 -7.71
C ALA A 23 10.48 6.14 -7.04
N SER A 24 11.03 6.81 -6.04
CA SER A 24 11.89 6.21 -5.04
C SER A 24 11.02 5.77 -3.87
N VAL A 25 11.46 4.74 -3.14
CA VAL A 25 10.72 4.22 -1.99
C VAL A 25 11.61 4.32 -0.76
N GLU A 26 11.07 4.93 0.31
CA GLU A 26 11.65 4.91 1.63
C GLU A 26 10.81 4.00 2.52
N ILE A 27 11.46 3.15 3.30
CA ILE A 27 10.80 2.20 4.21
C ILE A 27 11.51 2.19 5.55
N THR A 28 10.75 1.96 6.63
CA THR A 28 11.33 1.85 7.97
C THR A 28 12.19 0.60 8.10
N SER A 29 11.73 -0.52 7.56
CA SER A 29 12.47 -1.79 7.57
C SER A 29 11.95 -2.73 6.49
N GLU A 30 12.69 -3.80 6.25
CA GLU A 30 12.37 -4.78 5.24
C GLU A 30 12.99 -6.12 5.60
N ASP A 31 12.17 -7.17 5.62
CA ASP A 31 12.67 -8.54 5.65
C ASP A 31 13.29 -8.85 4.28
N PRO A 32 14.56 -9.26 4.20
CA PRO A 32 15.20 -9.54 2.91
C PRO A 32 14.47 -10.58 2.06
N ALA A 33 13.71 -11.49 2.67
CA ALA A 33 12.90 -12.48 1.96
C ALA A 33 11.60 -11.88 1.40
N HIS A 34 11.19 -10.69 1.86
CA HIS A 34 9.95 -10.03 1.48
C HIS A 34 10.19 -8.54 1.21
N PRO A 35 10.95 -8.21 0.15
CA PRO A 35 11.27 -6.81 -0.17
C PRO A 35 10.05 -6.05 -0.67
N ILE A 36 10.12 -4.71 -0.58
CA ILE A 36 8.99 -3.83 -0.95
C ILE A 36 8.61 -3.97 -2.43
N GLU A 37 9.56 -4.30 -3.30
CA GLU A 37 9.30 -4.48 -4.72
C GLU A 37 8.22 -5.52 -4.98
N ARG A 38 8.11 -6.55 -4.13
CA ARG A 38 7.07 -7.55 -4.26
C ARG A 38 5.67 -6.99 -4.04
N ALA A 39 5.51 -6.06 -3.10
CA ALA A 39 4.25 -5.36 -2.88
C ALA A 39 3.89 -4.46 -4.06
N LEU A 40 4.88 -3.81 -4.66
CA LEU A 40 4.67 -2.94 -5.82
C LEU A 40 4.32 -3.75 -7.08
N ARG A 41 4.81 -4.97 -7.20
CA ARG A 41 4.51 -5.89 -8.30
C ARG A 41 3.31 -6.79 -8.03
N GLY A 42 2.91 -6.92 -6.78
CA GLY A 42 1.87 -7.86 -6.37
C GLY A 42 2.31 -9.31 -6.44
N GLU A 43 3.56 -9.60 -6.06
CA GLU A 43 4.20 -10.91 -6.17
C GLU A 43 4.61 -11.46 -4.82
N GLY A 44 4.71 -12.78 -4.72
CA GLY A 44 5.44 -13.51 -3.69
C GLY A 44 5.09 -13.19 -2.25
N GLY A 45 3.83 -12.88 -1.95
CA GLY A 45 3.41 -12.52 -0.60
C GLY A 45 3.71 -11.09 -0.19
N GLY A 46 4.27 -10.27 -1.07
CA GLY A 46 4.49 -8.85 -0.85
C GLY A 46 5.66 -8.52 0.07
N TRP A 47 5.52 -7.41 0.77
CA TRP A 47 6.51 -6.88 1.71
C TRP A 47 6.21 -7.29 3.14
N ARG A 48 7.28 -7.46 3.93
CA ARG A 48 7.21 -7.67 5.36
C ARG A 48 8.24 -6.79 6.07
N ALA A 49 7.87 -6.24 7.23
CA ALA A 49 8.81 -5.52 8.07
C ALA A 49 9.86 -6.48 8.67
N ALA A 50 11.03 -5.96 9.00
CA ALA A 50 12.09 -6.73 9.66
C ALA A 50 11.91 -6.77 11.17
N SER A 51 11.10 -5.88 11.75
CA SER A 51 10.94 -5.75 13.19
C SER A 51 9.48 -5.39 13.54
N PRO A 52 9.03 -5.67 14.77
CA PRO A 52 7.70 -5.28 15.23
C PRO A 52 7.52 -3.76 15.29
N GLY A 53 6.26 -3.35 15.43
CA GLY A 53 5.89 -1.96 15.65
C GLY A 53 5.57 -1.21 14.36
N ASP A 54 5.40 0.10 14.52
CA ASP A 54 4.98 0.98 13.45
C ASP A 54 5.98 1.05 12.31
N GLN A 55 5.47 1.06 11.08
CA GLN A 55 6.28 1.11 9.87
C GLN A 55 5.75 2.21 8.94
N ILE A 56 6.66 2.79 8.20
CA ILE A 56 6.34 3.79 7.17
C ILE A 56 6.85 3.27 5.84
N ILE A 57 5.99 3.37 4.82
CA ILE A 57 6.34 3.18 3.42
C ILE A 57 6.02 4.49 2.72
N ARG A 58 7.03 5.12 2.12
CA ARG A 58 6.88 6.42 1.47
C ARG A 58 7.32 6.32 0.01
N LEU A 59 6.41 6.67 -0.89
CA LEU A 59 6.72 6.81 -2.31
C LEU A 59 7.06 8.27 -2.58
N ILE A 60 8.23 8.51 -3.18
CA ILE A 60 8.69 9.83 -3.58
C ILE A 60 8.76 9.84 -5.10
N PHE A 61 7.81 10.53 -5.73
CA PHE A 61 7.74 10.60 -7.19
C PHE A 61 8.85 11.49 -7.75
N ASP A 62 9.50 11.03 -8.80
CA ASP A 62 10.54 11.80 -9.50
C ASP A 62 9.95 13.07 -10.09
N GLU A 63 8.75 12.95 -10.69
CA GLU A 63 7.97 14.07 -11.20
C GLU A 63 6.59 14.08 -10.52
N PRO A 64 5.99 15.25 -10.27
CA PRO A 64 4.65 15.30 -9.73
C PRO A 64 3.68 14.47 -10.56
N ALA A 65 2.87 13.66 -9.90
CA ALA A 65 1.96 12.72 -10.55
C ALA A 65 0.51 13.04 -10.22
N ARG A 66 -0.39 12.73 -11.15
CA ARG A 66 -1.81 12.72 -10.86
C ARG A 66 -2.19 11.32 -10.39
N VAL A 67 -2.88 11.25 -9.25
CA VAL A 67 -3.31 9.98 -8.66
C VAL A 67 -4.83 9.96 -8.60
N ARG A 68 -5.45 8.89 -9.16
CA ARG A 68 -6.89 8.73 -9.22
C ARG A 68 -7.39 7.55 -8.43
N SER A 69 -6.54 6.57 -8.15
CA SER A 69 -6.91 5.45 -7.29
C SER A 69 -5.71 4.91 -6.54
N ILE A 70 -5.97 4.37 -5.35
CA ILE A 70 -4.96 3.70 -4.53
C ILE A 70 -5.58 2.38 -4.07
N GLY A 71 -4.90 1.28 -4.37
CA GLY A 71 -5.29 -0.06 -3.97
C GLY A 71 -4.30 -0.65 -2.98
N LEU A 72 -4.81 -1.28 -1.93
CA LEU A 72 -4.02 -1.92 -0.88
C LEU A 72 -4.56 -3.31 -0.62
N ARG A 73 -3.66 -4.26 -0.40
CA ARG A 73 -4.00 -5.60 0.06
C ARG A 73 -3.10 -6.00 1.20
N PHE A 74 -3.72 -6.50 2.27
CA PHE A 74 -3.03 -7.00 3.46
C PHE A 74 -3.47 -8.43 3.72
N ASP A 75 -2.53 -9.30 4.03
CA ASP A 75 -2.79 -10.70 4.35
C ASP A 75 -2.23 -11.04 5.73
N GLU A 76 -3.04 -11.72 6.56
CA GLU A 76 -2.62 -12.22 7.86
C GLU A 76 -3.18 -13.62 8.08
N PRO A 77 -2.42 -14.67 7.73
CA PRO A 77 -2.92 -16.04 7.85
C PRO A 77 -2.82 -16.62 9.26
N GLY A 78 -2.05 -16.04 10.15
CA GLY A 78 -1.68 -16.71 11.39
C GLY A 78 -1.98 -16.01 12.70
N THR A 79 -1.85 -14.69 12.79
CA THR A 79 -1.88 -13.97 14.06
C THR A 79 -3.10 -13.06 14.17
N PRO A 80 -3.99 -13.25 15.18
CA PRO A 80 -5.06 -12.29 15.44
C PRO A 80 -4.47 -10.94 15.81
N ARG A 81 -4.93 -9.88 15.13
CA ARG A 81 -4.48 -8.51 15.40
C ARG A 81 -5.43 -7.50 14.78
N THR A 82 -5.44 -6.31 15.34
CA THR A 82 -6.17 -5.17 14.76
C THR A 82 -5.15 -4.18 14.23
N GLN A 83 -5.10 -4.07 12.91
CA GLN A 83 -4.23 -3.19 12.18
C GLN A 83 -4.86 -1.82 12.00
N GLN A 84 -4.04 -0.78 12.03
CA GLN A 84 -4.43 0.54 11.55
C GLN A 84 -3.45 0.98 10.48
N PHE A 85 -3.97 1.61 9.43
CA PHE A 85 -3.12 2.33 8.51
C PHE A 85 -3.64 3.74 8.25
N VAL A 86 -2.73 4.63 7.89
CA VAL A 86 -3.02 6.01 7.51
C VAL A 86 -2.33 6.27 6.18
N LEU A 87 -3.11 6.67 5.18
CA LEU A 87 -2.57 7.16 3.90
C LEU A 87 -2.58 8.68 3.93
N THR A 88 -1.44 9.26 3.63
CA THR A 88 -1.28 10.71 3.46
C THR A 88 -0.56 11.00 2.14
N TRP A 89 -0.68 12.23 1.66
CA TRP A 89 -0.01 12.67 0.45
C TRP A 89 0.50 14.09 0.59
N SER A 90 1.48 14.41 -0.21
CA SER A 90 2.09 15.74 -0.26
C SER A 90 2.18 16.23 -1.70
N SER A 91 1.97 17.52 -1.90
CA SER A 91 2.20 18.22 -3.17
C SER A 91 3.40 19.16 -3.10
N ASP A 92 4.12 19.19 -1.97
CA ASP A 92 5.17 20.16 -1.70
C ASP A 92 6.47 19.50 -1.23
N ARG A 93 6.76 18.29 -1.72
CA ARG A 93 7.96 17.53 -1.42
C ARG A 93 8.10 17.18 0.07
N GLY A 94 6.98 16.83 0.70
CA GLY A 94 6.99 16.37 2.09
C GLY A 94 7.01 17.47 3.14
N ARG A 95 6.86 18.74 2.75
CA ARG A 95 6.79 19.84 3.72
C ARG A 95 5.46 19.83 4.49
N SER A 96 4.40 19.39 3.84
CA SER A 96 3.11 19.16 4.47
C SER A 96 2.42 17.96 3.87
N TYR A 97 1.60 17.28 4.68
CA TYR A 97 0.83 16.11 4.27
C TYR A 97 -0.63 16.32 4.57
N ARG A 98 -1.48 15.76 3.70
CA ARG A 98 -2.93 15.71 3.88
C ARG A 98 -3.36 14.25 4.02
N GLU A 99 -4.25 13.98 4.96
CA GLU A 99 -4.77 12.64 5.15
C GLU A 99 -5.76 12.30 4.04
N ILE A 100 -5.59 11.11 3.45
CA ILE A 100 -6.52 10.53 2.49
C ILE A 100 -7.52 9.68 3.24
N VAL A 101 -7.02 8.74 4.04
CA VAL A 101 -7.85 7.79 4.79
C VAL A 101 -7.11 7.28 6.01
N ARG A 102 -7.89 6.96 7.04
CA ARG A 102 -7.45 6.27 8.25
C ARG A 102 -8.38 5.08 8.45
N GLN A 103 -7.82 3.87 8.50
CA GLN A 103 -8.60 2.64 8.47
C GLN A 103 -8.07 1.65 9.49
N GLN A 104 -8.99 0.99 10.20
CA GLN A 104 -8.68 -0.15 11.07
C GLN A 104 -9.31 -1.40 10.51
N TYR A 105 -8.65 -2.54 10.73
CA TYR A 105 -9.15 -3.85 10.33
C TYR A 105 -8.69 -4.91 11.30
N THR A 106 -9.63 -5.77 11.73
CA THR A 106 -9.31 -6.87 12.65
C THR A 106 -9.16 -8.17 11.87
N PHE A 107 -7.96 -8.75 11.93
CA PHE A 107 -7.70 -10.09 11.43
C PHE A 107 -8.00 -11.11 12.53
N SER A 108 -8.78 -12.12 12.20
CA SER A 108 -9.17 -13.19 13.09
C SER A 108 -9.02 -14.55 12.40
N PRO A 109 -7.77 -15.01 12.19
CA PRO A 109 -7.54 -16.28 11.52
C PRO A 109 -8.17 -17.45 12.30
N PRO A 110 -8.72 -18.48 11.60
CA PRO A 110 -8.73 -18.68 10.15
C PRO A 110 -9.87 -17.99 9.41
N GLY A 111 -10.64 -17.13 10.06
CA GLY A 111 -11.78 -16.42 9.45
C GLY A 111 -11.34 -15.27 8.56
N THR A 112 -11.19 -14.06 9.14
CA THR A 112 -10.76 -12.88 8.40
C THR A 112 -9.23 -12.84 8.32
N VAL A 113 -8.69 -13.10 7.12
CA VAL A 113 -7.25 -13.22 6.87
C VAL A 113 -6.76 -12.27 5.79
N CYS A 114 -7.64 -11.52 5.15
CA CYS A 114 -7.30 -10.64 4.06
C CYS A 114 -8.14 -9.35 4.13
N GLU A 115 -7.46 -8.21 4.04
CA GLU A 115 -8.08 -6.91 3.86
C GLU A 115 -7.70 -6.36 2.50
N THR A 116 -8.70 -6.01 1.67
CA THR A 116 -8.49 -5.37 0.38
C THR A 116 -9.24 -4.04 0.38
N GLU A 117 -8.52 -2.96 0.12
CA GLU A 117 -9.06 -1.61 0.10
C GLU A 117 -8.72 -0.92 -1.22
N ARG A 118 -9.68 -0.19 -1.77
CA ARG A 118 -9.46 0.64 -2.96
C ARG A 118 -10.13 1.98 -2.76
N TYR A 119 -9.35 3.04 -2.96
CA TYR A 119 -9.81 4.41 -2.77
C TYR A 119 -9.78 5.14 -4.10
N ALA A 120 -10.94 5.66 -4.52
CA ALA A 120 -11.03 6.59 -5.63
C ALA A 120 -10.69 7.99 -5.11
N VAL A 121 -9.72 8.62 -5.72
CA VAL A 121 -9.25 9.96 -5.35
C VAL A 121 -9.09 10.81 -6.61
N ASP A 122 -8.83 12.10 -6.44
CA ASP A 122 -8.46 12.99 -7.54
C ASP A 122 -7.40 13.96 -7.02
N LEU A 123 -6.16 13.49 -7.03
CA LEU A 123 -5.05 14.22 -6.46
C LEU A 123 -4.13 14.67 -7.58
N ALA A 124 -3.96 16.00 -7.70
CA ALA A 124 -3.07 16.61 -8.69
C ALA A 124 -1.75 17.01 -8.04
N GLY A 125 -0.66 16.85 -8.80
CA GLY A 125 0.65 17.29 -8.35
C GLY A 125 1.22 16.53 -7.16
N VAL A 126 0.95 15.24 -7.07
CA VAL A 126 1.43 14.41 -5.97
C VAL A 126 2.93 14.22 -6.08
N THR A 127 3.66 14.66 -5.08
CA THR A 127 5.11 14.47 -4.98
C THR A 127 5.46 13.31 -4.06
N GLU A 128 4.63 13.03 -3.05
CA GLU A 128 4.85 11.91 -2.12
C GLU A 128 3.52 11.29 -1.70
N LEU A 129 3.52 9.97 -1.55
CA LEU A 129 2.48 9.20 -0.88
C LEU A 129 3.11 8.49 0.30
N GLU A 130 2.48 8.57 1.46
CA GLU A 130 2.97 7.90 2.66
C GLU A 130 1.92 6.97 3.23
N LEU A 131 2.30 5.72 3.44
CA LEU A 131 1.52 4.72 4.15
C LEU A 131 2.17 4.47 5.51
N ARG A 132 1.43 4.75 6.57
CA ARG A 132 1.87 4.49 7.93
C ARG A 132 1.06 3.33 8.47
N LEU A 133 1.75 2.26 8.90
CA LEU A 133 1.15 1.02 9.37
C LEU A 133 1.42 0.82 10.85
N THR A 134 0.35 0.60 11.61
CA THR A 134 0.43 0.07 12.97
C THR A 134 -0.08 -1.38 12.90
N PRO A 135 0.81 -2.38 13.00
CA PRO A 135 0.41 -3.77 12.77
C PRO A 135 -0.59 -4.29 13.78
N ASP A 136 -0.53 -3.82 15.03
CA ASP A 136 -1.52 -4.12 16.08
C ASP A 136 -1.68 -2.91 16.99
N ILE A 137 -2.87 -2.33 17.03
CA ILE A 137 -3.17 -1.17 17.88
C ILE A 137 -3.08 -1.50 19.37
N GLY A 138 -3.17 -2.78 19.74
CA GLY A 138 -2.98 -3.26 21.09
C GLY A 138 -1.50 -3.38 21.52
N GLY A 139 -0.58 -3.11 20.60
CA GLY A 139 0.85 -3.26 20.83
C GLY A 139 1.31 -4.71 20.61
N GLY A 140 2.44 -5.07 21.19
CA GLY A 140 2.99 -6.42 21.11
C GLY A 140 4.02 -6.60 20.01
N SER A 141 4.14 -7.85 19.53
CA SER A 141 5.22 -8.26 18.64
C SER A 141 4.78 -8.50 17.19
N ALA A 142 3.60 -8.00 16.80
CA ALA A 142 3.10 -8.18 15.45
C ALA A 142 4.02 -7.50 14.43
N ILE A 143 4.19 -8.16 13.29
CA ILE A 143 5.02 -7.70 12.18
C ILE A 143 4.11 -7.17 11.08
N ALA A 144 4.35 -5.95 10.65
CA ALA A 144 3.60 -5.33 9.56
C ALA A 144 3.92 -6.01 8.23
N SER A 145 2.92 -6.11 7.37
CA SER A 145 3.05 -6.65 6.02
C SER A 145 2.15 -5.90 5.05
N LEU A 146 2.49 -5.97 3.77
CA LEU A 146 1.71 -5.37 2.69
C LEU A 146 1.81 -6.26 1.46
N GLY A 147 0.70 -6.89 1.08
CA GLY A 147 0.67 -7.79 -0.06
C GLY A 147 0.72 -7.08 -1.40
N ARG A 148 0.05 -5.94 -1.50
CA ARG A 148 0.02 -5.14 -2.73
C ARG A 148 -0.20 -3.66 -2.43
N LEU A 149 0.52 -2.83 -3.15
CA LEU A 149 0.26 -1.39 -3.27
C LEU A 149 0.17 -1.04 -4.75
N GLN A 150 -0.97 -0.53 -5.16
CA GLN A 150 -1.21 -0.10 -6.54
C GLN A 150 -1.68 1.35 -6.54
N VAL A 151 -1.10 2.14 -7.44
CA VAL A 151 -1.46 3.56 -7.63
C VAL A 151 -1.75 3.76 -9.11
N ALA A 152 -2.87 4.43 -9.39
CA ALA A 152 -3.27 4.73 -10.76
C ALA A 152 -3.76 6.16 -10.91
#